data_8458cbc503256ac016ee6f33666b0e14
#
_entry.id   8458cbc503256ac016ee6f33666b0e14
#
_cell.length_a   1.000
_cell.length_b   1.000
_cell.length_c   1.000
_cell.angle_alpha   90.00
_cell.angle_beta   90.00
_cell.angle_gamma   90.00
#
_symmetry.space_group_name_H-M   'P 1'
#
loop_
_entity.id
_entity.type
_entity.pdbx_description
1 polymer ?
#
loop_
_entity_poly.entity_id
_entity_poly.type
_entity_poly.pdbx_seq_one_letter_code
_entity_poly.pdbx_strand_id
1 'polypeptide(L)'
;MNHYKNLLLSICVIFSTQSFAQQDELGIVEIKTDIYEISYSQTYQQPLIIDYTVICDATARSYPRDGISFKKYPGVKTSSSSDYSDNIWDKGHMAPANTFGCKKEWLETTFSYTNCALQHQTLNRGAWAALERFERDLASLYMDVEVNIMIYFSDKWTTNEDPARIPANFIKTLTWTEDNGKIRSIAFDFPNESTRGKSFWAFKLKDGDWDGKE
;
A
#
# COMPACT_ATOMS: atom_id res chain seq x y z
N MET A 1 47.36 5.29 15.21
CA MET A 1 46.59 5.12 13.97
C MET A 1 45.50 4.03 14.07
N ASN A 2 45.14 3.57 15.26
CA ASN A 2 44.18 2.45 15.45
C ASN A 2 42.87 2.78 16.18
N HIS A 3 42.62 4.02 16.59
CA HIS A 3 41.38 4.36 17.30
C HIS A 3 40.17 4.65 16.40
N TYR A 4 40.38 5.05 15.16
CA TYR A 4 39.28 5.35 14.21
C TYR A 4 38.62 4.14 13.58
N LYS A 5 39.33 3.00 13.45
CA LYS A 5 38.74 1.77 12.88
C LYS A 5 37.71 1.12 13.80
N ASN A 6 37.92 1.21 15.13
CA ASN A 6 36.97 0.61 16.08
C ASN A 6 35.70 1.45 16.27
N LEU A 7 35.76 2.76 16.04
CA LEU A 7 34.59 3.64 16.14
C LEU A 7 33.61 3.43 14.97
N LEU A 8 34.11 3.23 13.76
CA LEU A 8 33.27 2.96 12.59
C LEU A 8 32.58 1.58 12.65
N LEU A 9 33.25 0.56 13.17
CA LEU A 9 32.62 -0.75 13.36
C LEU A 9 31.51 -0.72 14.40
N SER A 10 31.68 0.03 15.50
CA SER A 10 30.66 0.18 16.55
C SER A 10 29.42 0.90 16.03
N ILE A 11 29.57 1.92 15.19
CA ILE A 11 28.44 2.67 14.64
C ILE A 11 27.63 1.79 13.66
N CYS A 12 28.28 1.04 12.77
CA CYS A 12 27.59 0.14 11.85
C CYS A 12 26.82 -0.97 12.59
N VAL A 13 27.37 -1.53 13.68
CA VAL A 13 26.68 -2.58 14.46
C VAL A 13 25.47 -2.02 15.20
N ILE A 14 25.55 -0.78 15.70
CA ILE A 14 24.41 -0.15 16.41
C ILE A 14 23.24 0.12 15.43
N PHE A 15 23.52 0.63 14.24
CA PHE A 15 22.49 0.85 13.22
C PHE A 15 21.82 -0.46 12.74
N SER A 16 22.59 -1.53 12.55
CA SER A 16 22.02 -2.83 12.16
C SER A 16 21.17 -3.45 13.28
N THR A 17 21.59 -3.36 14.54
CA THR A 17 20.80 -3.90 15.66
C THR A 17 19.52 -3.14 15.92
N GLN A 18 19.48 -1.82 15.72
CA GLN A 18 18.25 -1.03 15.82
C GLN A 18 17.26 -1.39 14.73
N SER A 19 17.70 -1.61 13.48
CA SER A 19 16.85 -2.02 12.38
C SER A 19 16.23 -3.40 12.62
N PHE A 20 16.99 -4.38 13.09
CA PHE A 20 16.47 -5.71 13.42
C PHE A 20 15.50 -5.68 14.61
N ALA A 21 15.81 -4.92 15.68
CA ALA A 21 14.92 -4.80 16.83
C ALA A 21 13.58 -4.15 16.46
N GLN A 22 13.57 -3.17 15.56
CA GLN A 22 12.35 -2.53 15.08
C GLN A 22 11.50 -3.47 14.20
N GLN A 23 12.12 -4.32 13.39
CA GLN A 23 11.44 -5.36 12.62
C GLN A 23 10.76 -6.39 13.53
N ASP A 24 11.43 -6.83 14.58
CA ASP A 24 10.86 -7.77 15.57
C ASP A 24 9.69 -7.14 16.33
N GLU A 25 9.77 -5.87 16.68
CA GLU A 25 8.70 -5.15 17.38
C GLU A 25 7.43 -5.00 16.54
N LEU A 26 7.57 -4.80 15.24
CA LEU A 26 6.44 -4.68 14.30
C LEU A 26 5.85 -6.05 13.90
N GLY A 27 6.53 -7.16 14.16
CA GLY A 27 6.11 -8.49 13.73
C GLY A 27 5.92 -8.53 12.22
N ILE A 28 6.94 -8.09 11.47
CA ILE A 28 6.87 -7.96 10.00
C ILE A 28 6.83 -9.34 9.36
N VAL A 29 5.91 -9.49 8.40
CA VAL A 29 5.76 -10.68 7.54
C VAL A 29 5.77 -10.24 6.10
N GLU A 30 6.64 -10.85 5.29
CA GLU A 30 6.67 -10.67 3.83
C GLU A 30 5.68 -11.63 3.18
N ILE A 31 4.76 -11.10 2.41
CA ILE A 31 3.71 -11.84 1.71
C ILE A 31 3.90 -11.64 0.21
N LYS A 32 4.12 -12.72 -0.49
CA LYS A 32 4.25 -12.75 -1.94
C LYS A 32 3.12 -13.56 -2.55
N THR A 33 2.43 -12.97 -3.51
CA THR A 33 1.37 -13.60 -4.31
C THR A 33 1.73 -13.52 -5.79
N ASP A 34 0.86 -14.03 -6.67
CA ASP A 34 1.06 -13.91 -8.14
C ASP A 34 0.87 -12.47 -8.65
N ILE A 35 0.32 -11.55 -7.84
CA ILE A 35 -0.12 -10.23 -8.30
C ILE A 35 0.39 -9.06 -7.46
N TYR A 36 0.88 -9.29 -6.26
CA TYR A 36 1.46 -8.25 -5.39
C TYR A 36 2.41 -8.86 -4.35
N GLU A 37 3.30 -8.03 -3.86
CA GLU A 37 4.15 -8.29 -2.70
C GLU A 37 3.80 -7.28 -1.59
N ILE A 38 3.78 -7.73 -0.33
CA ILE A 38 3.41 -6.91 0.83
C ILE A 38 4.37 -7.17 1.98
N SER A 39 4.97 -6.10 2.53
CA SER A 39 5.51 -6.07 3.88
C SER A 39 4.37 -5.73 4.84
N TYR A 40 4.00 -6.64 5.73
CA TYR A 40 2.83 -6.53 6.61
C TYR A 40 3.24 -6.54 8.07
N SER A 41 2.69 -5.63 8.89
CA SER A 41 2.87 -5.62 10.33
C SER A 41 1.74 -6.35 11.05
N GLN A 42 2.06 -7.44 11.75
CA GLN A 42 1.12 -8.13 12.62
C GLN A 42 0.80 -7.33 13.89
N THR A 43 1.73 -6.49 14.35
CA THR A 43 1.53 -5.59 15.48
C THR A 43 0.54 -4.49 15.13
N TYR A 44 0.67 -3.86 13.97
CA TYR A 44 -0.27 -2.84 13.50
C TYR A 44 -1.54 -3.44 12.89
N GLN A 45 -1.50 -4.71 12.50
CA GLN A 45 -2.55 -5.40 11.75
C GLN A 45 -2.89 -4.66 10.44
N GLN A 46 -1.85 -4.10 9.81
CA GLN A 46 -1.93 -3.29 8.59
C GLN A 46 -0.76 -3.58 7.66
N PRO A 47 -0.94 -3.43 6.32
CA PRO A 47 0.18 -3.40 5.40
C PRO A 47 1.05 -2.16 5.65
N LEU A 48 2.36 -2.30 5.41
CA LEU A 48 3.34 -1.22 5.50
C LEU A 48 3.75 -0.74 4.12
N ILE A 49 4.11 -1.69 3.25
CA ILE A 49 4.53 -1.44 1.86
C ILE A 49 3.83 -2.45 0.97
N ILE A 50 3.39 -2.01 -0.18
CA ILE A 50 2.78 -2.87 -1.20
C ILE A 50 3.35 -2.51 -2.56
N ASP A 51 3.78 -3.55 -3.30
CA ASP A 51 4.27 -3.46 -4.65
C ASP A 51 3.42 -4.32 -5.58
N TYR A 52 3.03 -3.76 -6.73
CA TYR A 52 2.34 -4.50 -7.78
C TYR A 52 2.56 -3.86 -9.16
N THR A 53 2.35 -4.68 -10.21
CA THR A 53 2.27 -4.21 -11.59
C THR A 53 0.81 -4.18 -12.03
N VAL A 54 0.40 -3.16 -12.77
CA VAL A 54 -0.95 -3.06 -13.34
C VAL A 54 -1.08 -4.06 -14.49
N ILE A 55 -1.85 -5.14 -14.27
CA ILE A 55 -1.98 -6.25 -15.24
C ILE A 55 -3.22 -6.08 -16.11
N CYS A 56 -4.37 -5.71 -15.52
CA CYS A 56 -5.60 -5.48 -16.26
C CYS A 56 -5.74 -3.98 -16.55
N ASP A 57 -5.60 -3.60 -17.79
CA ASP A 57 -5.79 -2.22 -18.24
C ASP A 57 -7.27 -1.79 -18.19
N ALA A 58 -7.54 -0.55 -18.59
CA ALA A 58 -8.89 0.02 -18.56
C ALA A 58 -9.87 -0.67 -19.53
N THR A 59 -9.39 -1.41 -20.55
CA THR A 59 -10.19 -2.13 -21.54
C THR A 59 -10.54 -3.55 -21.14
N ALA A 60 -9.83 -4.09 -20.15
CA ALA A 60 -10.01 -5.46 -19.68
C ALA A 60 -11.40 -5.65 -19.03
N ARG A 61 -12.09 -6.74 -19.42
CA ARG A 61 -13.35 -7.13 -18.79
C ARG A 61 -13.09 -7.63 -17.37
N SER A 62 -13.76 -7.04 -16.40
CA SER A 62 -13.66 -7.46 -15.00
C SER A 62 -14.70 -8.53 -14.64
N TYR A 63 -14.29 -9.52 -13.83
CA TYR A 63 -15.21 -10.43 -13.15
C TYR A 63 -16.05 -9.69 -12.11
N PRO A 64 -17.30 -10.15 -11.84
CA PRO A 64 -18.16 -9.59 -10.81
C PRO A 64 -17.55 -9.82 -9.42
N ARG A 65 -17.74 -8.86 -8.51
CA ARG A 65 -17.27 -8.94 -7.12
C ARG A 65 -18.32 -9.53 -6.16
N ASP A 66 -19.53 -9.83 -6.69
CA ASP A 66 -20.64 -10.30 -5.88
C ASP A 66 -20.31 -11.61 -5.16
N GLY A 67 -20.53 -11.65 -3.87
CA GLY A 67 -20.24 -12.83 -3.03
C GLY A 67 -18.77 -12.98 -2.62
N ILE A 68 -17.85 -12.09 -3.03
CA ILE A 68 -16.47 -12.14 -2.58
C ILE A 68 -16.35 -11.37 -1.25
N SER A 69 -15.82 -12.03 -0.22
CA SER A 69 -15.58 -11.46 1.09
C SER A 69 -14.10 -11.42 1.42
N PHE A 70 -13.69 -10.43 2.22
CA PHE A 70 -12.32 -10.38 2.75
C PHE A 70 -12.03 -11.61 3.62
N LYS A 71 -10.86 -12.20 3.41
CA LYS A 71 -10.38 -13.39 4.13
C LYS A 71 -9.12 -13.05 4.93
N LYS A 72 -8.97 -13.69 6.09
CA LYS A 72 -7.71 -13.66 6.83
C LYS A 72 -6.64 -14.44 6.05
N TYR A 73 -5.40 -13.95 6.11
CA TYR A 73 -4.27 -14.68 5.54
C TYR A 73 -3.82 -15.77 6.52
N PRO A 74 -3.63 -17.02 6.09
CA PRO A 74 -3.27 -18.11 6.99
C PRO A 74 -1.98 -17.83 7.77
N GLY A 75 -2.02 -18.01 9.09
CA GLY A 75 -0.85 -17.84 9.96
C GLY A 75 -0.44 -16.39 10.24
N VAL A 76 -1.16 -15.40 9.72
CA VAL A 76 -0.86 -13.97 9.93
C VAL A 76 -1.96 -13.34 10.77
N LYS A 77 -1.58 -12.60 11.81
CA LYS A 77 -2.51 -11.78 12.59
C LYS A 77 -2.90 -10.55 11.75
N THR A 78 -4.19 -10.40 11.45
CA THR A 78 -4.71 -9.32 10.58
C THR A 78 -5.85 -8.57 11.27
N SER A 79 -6.12 -7.35 10.81
CA SER A 79 -7.40 -6.68 11.07
C SER A 79 -8.58 -7.58 10.70
N SER A 80 -9.76 -7.23 11.18
CA SER A 80 -10.99 -8.00 11.00
C SER A 80 -12.15 -7.08 10.66
N SER A 81 -13.34 -7.63 10.41
CA SER A 81 -14.53 -6.83 10.11
C SER A 81 -14.89 -5.83 11.23
N SER A 82 -14.56 -6.14 12.50
CA SER A 82 -14.83 -5.25 13.64
C SER A 82 -14.05 -3.94 13.58
N ASP A 83 -12.86 -3.92 12.97
CA ASP A 83 -12.07 -2.70 12.80
C ASP A 83 -12.70 -1.69 11.85
N TYR A 84 -13.62 -2.14 10.99
CA TYR A 84 -14.29 -1.34 9.96
C TYR A 84 -15.77 -1.12 10.23
N SER A 85 -16.29 -1.58 11.37
CA SER A 85 -17.71 -1.46 11.73
C SER A 85 -17.97 -0.16 12.49
N ASP A 86 -19.11 0.48 12.20
CA ASP A 86 -19.64 1.66 12.90
C ASP A 86 -18.65 2.83 13.01
N ASN A 87 -17.83 3.02 11.98
CA ASN A 87 -16.84 4.08 11.91
C ASN A 87 -16.71 4.64 10.48
N ILE A 88 -15.70 5.50 10.25
CA ILE A 88 -15.47 6.21 8.98
C ILE A 88 -14.50 5.46 8.04
N TRP A 89 -14.01 4.28 8.45
CA TRP A 89 -12.98 3.54 7.71
C TRP A 89 -13.60 2.52 6.78
N ASP A 90 -13.25 2.59 5.51
CA ASP A 90 -13.50 1.52 4.54
C ASP A 90 -12.38 0.47 4.60
N LYS A 91 -12.68 -0.75 4.17
CA LYS A 91 -11.67 -1.75 3.79
C LYS A 91 -11.02 -1.31 2.49
N GLY A 92 -10.07 -0.37 2.58
CA GLY A 92 -9.37 0.17 1.42
C GLY A 92 -8.41 -0.86 0.84
N HIS A 93 -8.66 -1.33 -0.40
CA HIS A 93 -7.69 -2.16 -1.10
C HIS A 93 -6.42 -1.37 -1.40
N MET A 94 -5.26 -1.95 -1.16
CA MET A 94 -3.99 -1.37 -1.58
C MET A 94 -3.65 -1.82 -3.01
N ALA A 95 -3.59 -3.12 -3.29
CA ALA A 95 -3.64 -3.65 -4.65
C ALA A 95 -5.11 -3.73 -5.10
N PRO A 96 -5.54 -2.91 -6.09
CA PRO A 96 -6.98 -2.68 -6.34
C PRO A 96 -7.66 -3.86 -7.02
N ALA A 97 -8.87 -4.18 -6.58
CA ALA A 97 -9.64 -5.28 -7.16
C ALA A 97 -9.94 -5.11 -8.67
N ASN A 98 -10.11 -3.88 -9.17
CA ASN A 98 -10.34 -3.65 -10.60
C ASN A 98 -9.07 -3.84 -11.45
N THR A 99 -7.90 -3.57 -10.89
CA THR A 99 -6.59 -3.76 -11.54
C THR A 99 -6.26 -5.24 -11.73
N PHE A 100 -6.91 -6.11 -10.97
CA PHE A 100 -6.74 -7.57 -11.03
C PHE A 100 -8.04 -8.31 -11.37
N GLY A 101 -9.05 -7.56 -11.79
CA GLY A 101 -10.40 -8.09 -12.06
C GLY A 101 -10.52 -8.90 -13.37
N CYS A 102 -9.55 -8.89 -14.26
CA CYS A 102 -9.62 -9.60 -15.54
C CYS A 102 -9.42 -11.12 -15.41
N LYS A 103 -8.99 -11.61 -14.25
CA LYS A 103 -8.91 -13.04 -13.91
C LYS A 103 -9.53 -13.26 -12.54
N LYS A 104 -10.38 -14.28 -12.42
CA LYS A 104 -11.16 -14.53 -11.21
C LYS A 104 -10.27 -14.78 -9.99
N GLU A 105 -9.25 -15.61 -10.12
CA GLU A 105 -8.31 -15.96 -9.06
C GLU A 105 -7.53 -14.72 -8.57
N TRP A 106 -7.15 -13.83 -9.48
CA TRP A 106 -6.47 -12.57 -9.15
C TRP A 106 -7.40 -11.63 -8.39
N LEU A 107 -8.65 -11.48 -8.88
CA LEU A 107 -9.68 -10.72 -8.17
C LEU A 107 -9.89 -11.23 -6.75
N GLU A 108 -10.06 -12.56 -6.57
CA GLU A 108 -10.25 -13.18 -5.26
C GLU A 108 -9.04 -12.96 -4.33
N THR A 109 -7.81 -12.98 -4.87
CA THR A 109 -6.57 -12.73 -4.12
C THR A 109 -6.53 -11.32 -3.55
N THR A 110 -7.13 -10.31 -4.21
CA THR A 110 -7.17 -8.94 -3.67
C THR A 110 -8.02 -8.81 -2.40
N PHE A 111 -8.96 -9.72 -2.15
CA PHE A 111 -9.85 -9.71 -0.98
C PHE A 111 -9.20 -10.39 0.25
N SER A 112 -7.97 -10.01 0.57
CA SER A 112 -7.27 -10.39 1.78
C SER A 112 -7.21 -9.21 2.77
N TYR A 113 -7.38 -9.46 4.07
CA TYR A 113 -7.15 -8.43 5.09
C TYR A 113 -5.69 -7.94 5.09
N THR A 114 -4.74 -8.73 4.59
CA THR A 114 -3.34 -8.25 4.43
C THR A 114 -3.19 -7.22 3.32
N ASN A 115 -4.08 -7.21 2.33
CA ASN A 115 -4.16 -6.21 1.25
C ASN A 115 -5.15 -5.07 1.57
N CYS A 116 -5.59 -4.94 2.81
CA CYS A 116 -6.64 -4.02 3.22
C CYS A 116 -6.12 -3.08 4.30
N ALA A 117 -6.28 -1.77 4.10
CA ALA A 117 -5.95 -0.75 5.10
C ALA A 117 -7.22 -0.04 5.59
N LEU A 118 -7.16 0.48 6.84
CA LEU A 118 -8.15 1.39 7.39
C LEU A 118 -8.07 2.72 6.64
N GLN A 119 -8.88 2.91 5.61
CA GLN A 119 -8.85 4.07 4.75
C GLN A 119 -10.12 4.91 4.90
N HIS A 120 -9.95 6.24 5.05
CA HIS A 120 -11.09 7.13 5.17
C HIS A 120 -12.04 6.99 3.96
N GLN A 121 -13.32 6.78 4.22
CA GLN A 121 -14.33 6.45 3.19
C GLN A 121 -14.36 7.44 2.01
N THR A 122 -14.19 8.76 2.24
CA THR A 122 -14.19 9.74 1.15
C THR A 122 -12.89 9.74 0.35
N LEU A 123 -11.76 9.36 0.95
CA LEU A 123 -10.52 9.12 0.23
C LEU A 123 -10.66 7.86 -0.64
N ASN A 124 -11.00 6.73 -0.04
CA ASN A 124 -11.13 5.44 -0.72
C ASN A 124 -12.08 5.51 -1.93
N ARG A 125 -13.29 6.06 -1.72
CA ARG A 125 -14.34 6.14 -2.75
C ARG A 125 -14.17 7.32 -3.73
N GLY A 126 -13.27 8.25 -3.44
CA GLY A 126 -13.04 9.49 -4.19
C GLY A 126 -11.68 9.54 -4.89
N ALA A 127 -10.76 10.32 -4.34
CA ALA A 127 -9.47 10.61 -4.96
C ALA A 127 -8.62 9.33 -5.20
N TRP A 128 -8.64 8.38 -4.26
CA TRP A 128 -7.93 7.10 -4.40
C TRP A 128 -8.48 6.26 -5.56
N ALA A 129 -9.79 6.05 -5.60
CA ALA A 129 -10.43 5.33 -6.71
C ALA A 129 -10.26 6.02 -8.07
N ALA A 130 -10.11 7.35 -8.10
CA ALA A 130 -9.80 8.09 -9.32
C ALA A 130 -8.35 7.86 -9.78
N LEU A 131 -7.39 7.80 -8.84
CA LEU A 131 -6.00 7.46 -9.16
C LEU A 131 -5.90 6.01 -9.67
N GLU A 132 -6.60 5.05 -9.06
CA GLU A 132 -6.65 3.66 -9.54
C GLU A 132 -7.18 3.53 -10.99
N ARG A 133 -8.11 4.40 -11.40
CA ARG A 133 -8.52 4.47 -12.81
C ARG A 133 -7.38 5.00 -13.69
N PHE A 134 -6.72 6.06 -13.26
CA PHE A 134 -5.58 6.64 -13.97
C PHE A 134 -4.43 5.64 -14.14
N GLU A 135 -4.15 4.78 -13.15
CA GLU A 135 -3.18 3.68 -13.28
C GLU A 135 -3.52 2.73 -14.44
N ARG A 136 -4.79 2.34 -14.55
CA ARG A 136 -5.24 1.47 -15.64
C ARG A 136 -5.26 2.17 -17.00
N ASP A 137 -5.55 3.48 -17.01
CA ASP A 137 -5.46 4.28 -18.23
C ASP A 137 -4.00 4.38 -18.71
N LEU A 138 -3.03 4.55 -17.78
CA LEU A 138 -1.60 4.49 -18.09
C LEU A 138 -1.20 3.12 -18.64
N ALA A 139 -1.68 2.03 -18.05
CA ALA A 139 -1.39 0.68 -18.51
C ALA A 139 -1.99 0.34 -19.88
N SER A 140 -2.99 1.11 -20.34
CA SER A 140 -3.49 1.04 -21.72
C SER A 140 -2.58 1.73 -22.74
N LEU A 141 -1.67 2.61 -22.27
CA LEU A 141 -0.74 3.38 -23.10
C LEU A 141 0.69 2.86 -23.01
N TYR A 142 1.09 2.38 -21.84
CA TYR A 142 2.45 1.96 -21.54
C TYR A 142 2.44 0.56 -20.91
N MET A 143 3.42 -0.25 -21.24
CA MET A 143 3.63 -1.53 -20.56
C MET A 143 4.30 -1.31 -19.20
N ASP A 144 4.11 -2.30 -18.31
CA ASP A 144 4.81 -2.38 -17.02
C ASP A 144 4.63 -1.14 -16.13
N VAL A 145 3.37 -0.70 -15.95
CA VAL A 145 3.05 0.31 -14.94
C VAL A 145 3.20 -0.32 -13.56
N GLU A 146 4.30 0.00 -12.88
CA GLU A 146 4.61 -0.45 -11.54
C GLU A 146 4.05 0.54 -10.52
N VAL A 147 3.51 0.02 -9.43
CA VAL A 147 2.94 0.80 -8.32
C VAL A 147 3.55 0.36 -7.02
N ASN A 148 4.12 1.31 -6.29
CA ASN A 148 4.54 1.17 -4.90
C ASN A 148 3.64 2.01 -4.00
N ILE A 149 3.24 1.46 -2.86
CA ILE A 149 2.48 2.17 -1.83
C ILE A 149 3.20 2.02 -0.50
N MET A 150 3.53 3.14 0.14
CA MET A 150 4.08 3.19 1.49
C MET A 150 3.05 3.79 2.43
N ILE A 151 2.85 3.16 3.58
CA ILE A 151 1.82 3.54 4.55
C ILE A 151 2.49 4.06 5.81
N TYR A 152 2.21 5.29 6.17
CA TYR A 152 2.68 5.93 7.38
C TYR A 152 1.59 5.93 8.45
N PHE A 153 1.99 5.77 9.71
CA PHE A 153 1.05 5.57 10.81
C PHE A 153 1.08 6.71 11.81
N SER A 154 -0.10 7.01 12.37
CA SER A 154 -0.28 7.83 13.55
C SER A 154 -0.27 6.96 14.81
N ASP A 155 -0.35 7.58 15.98
CA ASP A 155 -0.53 6.86 17.27
C ASP A 155 -2.00 6.50 17.55
N LYS A 156 -2.87 6.48 16.52
CA LYS A 156 -4.28 6.17 16.64
C LYS A 156 -4.54 4.69 16.31
N TRP A 157 -5.46 4.09 17.06
CA TRP A 157 -5.90 2.71 16.94
C TRP A 157 -7.43 2.63 16.84
N THR A 158 -7.94 1.53 16.30
CA THR A 158 -9.36 1.20 16.41
C THR A 158 -9.74 0.90 17.86
N THR A 159 -11.02 0.92 18.19
CA THR A 159 -11.50 0.84 19.59
C THR A 159 -12.07 -0.52 19.98
N ASN A 160 -11.83 -1.57 19.16
CA ASN A 160 -12.25 -2.94 19.47
C ASN A 160 -11.27 -3.65 20.44
N GLU A 161 -11.56 -4.91 20.80
CA GLU A 161 -10.75 -5.67 21.75
C GLU A 161 -9.34 -6.01 21.24
N ASP A 162 -9.17 -6.14 19.92
CA ASP A 162 -7.86 -6.38 19.27
C ASP A 162 -7.63 -5.32 18.19
N PRO A 163 -7.21 -4.11 18.59
CA PRO A 163 -7.24 -2.94 17.74
C PRO A 163 -6.19 -2.98 16.64
N ALA A 164 -6.55 -2.49 15.45
CA ALA A 164 -5.64 -2.22 14.35
C ALA A 164 -5.17 -0.76 14.37
N ARG A 165 -3.91 -0.50 13.97
CA ARG A 165 -3.36 0.86 13.92
C ARG A 165 -3.90 1.61 12.70
N ILE A 166 -4.29 2.87 12.91
CA ILE A 166 -4.90 3.70 11.87
C ILE A 166 -3.79 4.41 11.08
N PRO A 167 -3.71 4.21 9.74
CA PRO A 167 -2.79 4.97 8.90
C PRO A 167 -2.99 6.48 9.00
N ALA A 168 -1.89 7.24 8.97
CA ALA A 168 -1.90 8.70 8.90
C ALA A 168 -2.01 9.17 7.44
N ASN A 169 -1.21 8.57 6.55
CA ASN A 169 -1.19 8.88 5.13
C ASN A 169 -0.68 7.69 4.30
N PHE A 170 -0.87 7.81 3.00
CA PHE A 170 -0.45 6.84 1.99
C PHE A 170 0.35 7.57 0.92
N ILE A 171 1.62 7.20 0.73
CA ILE A 171 2.39 7.64 -0.44
C ILE A 171 2.26 6.58 -1.50
N LYS A 172 1.75 6.96 -2.67
CA LYS A 172 1.57 6.08 -3.82
C LYS A 172 2.38 6.58 -5.00
N THR A 173 3.31 5.74 -5.46
CA THR A 173 4.21 6.03 -6.58
C THR A 173 3.86 5.14 -7.76
N LEU A 174 3.73 5.75 -8.94
CA LEU A 174 3.55 5.05 -10.21
C LEU A 174 4.81 5.24 -11.03
N THR A 175 5.32 4.15 -11.60
CA THR A 175 6.50 4.16 -12.48
C THR A 175 6.16 3.42 -13.77
N TRP A 176 6.53 3.96 -14.92
CA TRP A 176 6.32 3.33 -16.24
C TRP A 176 7.43 3.69 -17.20
N THR A 177 7.56 2.92 -18.28
CA THR A 177 8.52 3.17 -19.35
C THR A 177 7.77 3.68 -20.60
N GLU A 178 8.16 4.85 -21.10
CA GLU A 178 7.67 5.39 -22.38
C GLU A 178 8.26 4.59 -23.57
N ASP A 179 7.63 4.69 -24.75
CA ASP A 179 8.06 3.99 -25.98
C ASP A 179 9.51 4.30 -26.39
N ASN A 180 10.03 5.46 -26.01
CA ASN A 180 11.41 5.88 -26.24
C ASN A 180 12.41 5.29 -25.22
N GLY A 181 11.97 4.42 -24.32
CA GLY A 181 12.75 3.81 -23.26
C GLY A 181 12.97 4.70 -22.03
N LYS A 182 12.35 5.88 -21.97
CA LYS A 182 12.50 6.78 -20.82
C LYS A 182 11.59 6.34 -19.68
N ILE A 183 12.18 6.13 -18.49
CA ILE A 183 11.44 5.86 -17.26
C ILE A 183 10.83 7.15 -16.73
N ARG A 184 9.56 7.09 -16.35
CA ARG A 184 8.79 8.15 -15.69
C ARG A 184 8.29 7.67 -14.36
N SER A 185 8.23 8.59 -13.41
CA SER A 185 7.64 8.32 -12.11
C SER A 185 6.82 9.52 -11.65
N ILE A 186 5.75 9.25 -10.91
CA ILE A 186 4.89 10.26 -10.29
C ILE A 186 4.44 9.73 -8.94
N ALA A 187 4.50 10.58 -7.91
CA ALA A 187 4.10 10.21 -6.55
C ALA A 187 2.99 11.12 -6.03
N PHE A 188 2.16 10.57 -5.15
CA PHE A 188 1.04 11.24 -4.50
C PHE A 188 1.08 10.95 -3.00
N ASP A 189 0.88 11.96 -2.17
CA ASP A 189 0.74 11.84 -0.71
C ASP A 189 -0.69 12.12 -0.29
N PHE A 190 -1.41 11.09 0.10
CA PHE A 190 -2.81 11.15 0.51
C PHE A 190 -2.91 11.11 2.04
N PRO A 191 -3.27 12.22 2.71
CA PRO A 191 -3.64 12.15 4.12
C PRO A 191 -4.88 11.28 4.29
N ASN A 192 -4.88 10.44 5.32
CA ASN A 192 -6.00 9.53 5.62
C ASN A 192 -7.16 10.26 6.31
N GLU A 193 -7.71 11.23 5.61
CA GLU A 193 -8.77 12.12 6.08
C GLU A 193 -9.82 12.38 4.99
N SER A 194 -10.76 13.29 5.25
CA SER A 194 -11.76 13.65 4.25
C SER A 194 -11.14 14.38 3.05
N THR A 195 -11.24 13.77 1.88
CA THR A 195 -10.81 14.34 0.59
C THR A 195 -11.98 14.76 -0.28
N ARG A 196 -13.18 14.96 0.33
CA ARG A 196 -14.40 15.29 -0.42
C ARG A 196 -14.20 16.50 -1.35
N GLY A 197 -14.52 16.31 -2.63
CA GLY A 197 -14.44 17.37 -3.65
C GLY A 197 -13.01 17.66 -4.15
N LYS A 198 -11.98 16.97 -3.65
CA LYS A 198 -10.61 17.13 -4.12
C LYS A 198 -10.33 16.13 -5.26
N SER A 199 -9.70 16.61 -6.34
CA SER A 199 -9.10 15.75 -7.35
C SER A 199 -7.86 15.05 -6.79
N PHE A 200 -7.54 13.83 -7.27
CA PHE A 200 -6.29 13.16 -6.87
C PHE A 200 -5.03 13.96 -7.25
N TRP A 201 -5.09 14.79 -8.27
CA TRP A 201 -3.99 15.70 -8.65
C TRP A 201 -3.62 16.71 -7.57
N ALA A 202 -4.54 17.02 -6.64
CA ALA A 202 -4.27 17.91 -5.52
C ALA A 202 -3.28 17.32 -4.51
N PHE A 203 -3.01 16.02 -4.60
CA PHE A 203 -2.12 15.25 -3.72
C PHE A 203 -0.80 14.88 -4.39
N LYS A 204 -0.58 15.33 -5.66
CA LYS A 204 0.69 15.10 -6.35
C LYS A 204 1.83 15.76 -5.60
N LEU A 205 2.87 14.99 -5.31
CA LEU A 205 4.14 15.51 -4.80
C LEU A 205 4.86 16.30 -5.92
N LYS A 206 5.58 17.35 -5.55
CA LYS A 206 6.41 18.10 -6.50
C LYS A 206 7.64 17.28 -6.85
N ASP A 207 8.17 17.51 -8.05
CA ASP A 207 9.40 16.88 -8.48
C ASP A 207 10.53 17.26 -7.50
N GLY A 208 11.16 16.27 -6.86
CA GLY A 208 12.18 16.44 -5.83
C GLY A 208 11.67 16.41 -4.38
N ASP A 209 10.37 16.44 -4.11
CA ASP A 209 9.81 16.27 -2.75
C ASP A 209 9.90 14.80 -2.28
N TRP A 210 10.10 13.86 -3.20
CA TRP A 210 10.22 12.44 -2.93
C TRP A 210 11.31 11.81 -3.81
N ASP A 211 12.36 11.27 -3.21
CA ASP A 211 13.49 10.63 -3.90
C ASP A 211 13.45 9.10 -3.85
N GLY A 212 12.43 8.53 -3.21
CA GLY A 212 12.25 7.08 -3.11
C GLY A 212 13.27 6.38 -2.21
N LYS A 213 14.01 7.13 -1.37
CA LYS A 213 15.02 6.59 -0.47
C LYS A 213 14.60 6.82 0.98
N GLU A 214 14.39 5.77 1.70
CA GLU A 214 14.59 5.64 3.15
C GLU A 214 15.56 4.51 3.45
#